data_55e955c31b36d3f39778d3bc87190fea
#
_entry.id   55e955c31b36d3f39778d3bc87190fea
#
_cell.length_a   1.000
_cell.length_b   1.000
_cell.length_c   1.000
_cell.angle_alpha   90.00
_cell.angle_beta   90.00
_cell.angle_gamma   90.00
#
_symmetry.space_group_name_H-M   'P 1'
#
loop_
_entity.id
_entity.type
_entity.pdbx_description
1 polymer ?
#
loop_
_entity_poly.entity_id
_entity_poly.type
_entity_poly.pdbx_seq_one_letter_code
_entity_poly.pdbx_strand_id
1 'polypeptide(L)'
;MADVVLPGRSYAEKEGTFSNTERRVQRIRKAVEIEGETREDIWIFTEIMNRMGYPQPHLTSAQVMDEVASVTPSFAGISHARLDSEEVAGRGLQWPCTAKDHPGTPIMHVGKFSRGLGLCN
;
A
#
# COMPACT_ATOMS: atom_id res chain seq x y z
N MET A 1 -24.53 6.96 -15.27
CA MET A 1 -24.44 8.21 -14.49
C MET A 1 -24.24 7.79 -13.05
N ALA A 2 -23.34 8.41 -12.29
CA ALA A 2 -23.13 8.04 -10.88
C ALA A 2 -24.17 8.78 -10.03
N ASP A 3 -24.76 8.10 -9.03
CA ASP A 3 -25.71 8.70 -8.09
C ASP A 3 -24.99 9.45 -6.96
N VAL A 4 -23.77 9.01 -6.62
CA VAL A 4 -22.94 9.64 -5.59
C VAL A 4 -21.49 9.72 -6.10
N VAL A 5 -20.85 10.87 -5.88
CA VAL A 5 -19.44 11.09 -6.17
C VAL A 5 -18.75 11.54 -4.89
N LEU A 6 -17.71 10.81 -4.48
CA LEU A 6 -16.89 11.15 -3.32
C LEU A 6 -15.53 11.66 -3.81
N PRO A 7 -15.16 12.93 -3.54
CA PRO A 7 -13.93 13.51 -4.05
C PRO A 7 -12.71 12.96 -3.28
N GLY A 8 -11.96 12.07 -3.93
CA GLY A 8 -10.70 11.52 -3.41
C GLY A 8 -9.51 12.41 -3.75
N ARG A 9 -8.44 12.31 -2.95
CA ARG A 9 -7.15 12.96 -3.18
C ARG A 9 -6.37 12.28 -4.28
N SER A 10 -5.66 13.04 -5.09
CA SER A 10 -4.69 12.52 -6.05
C SER A 10 -3.44 11.98 -5.34
N TYR A 11 -2.56 11.28 -6.06
CA TYR A 11 -1.31 10.76 -5.50
C TYR A 11 -0.35 11.84 -5.00
N ALA A 12 -0.41 13.06 -5.55
CA ALA A 12 0.42 14.17 -5.14
C ALA A 12 -0.06 14.85 -3.84
N GLU A 13 -1.28 14.56 -3.43
CA GLU A 13 -1.99 15.21 -2.32
C GLU A 13 -2.11 14.32 -1.08
N LYS A 14 -1.54 13.12 -1.12
CA LYS A 14 -1.63 12.14 -0.03
C LYS A 14 -0.31 11.40 0.21
N GLU A 15 -0.23 10.74 1.33
CA GLU A 15 0.84 9.80 1.66
C GLU A 15 0.39 8.36 1.49
N GLY A 16 1.35 7.48 1.20
CA GLY A 16 1.06 6.05 1.08
C GLY A 16 2.15 5.27 0.37
N THR A 17 1.73 4.20 -0.28
CA THR A 17 2.59 3.35 -1.10
C THR A 17 1.93 3.07 -2.45
N PHE A 18 2.75 2.98 -3.48
CA PHE A 18 2.35 2.45 -4.79
C PHE A 18 3.19 1.23 -5.14
N SER A 19 2.56 0.28 -5.81
CA SER A 19 3.26 -0.80 -6.50
C SER A 19 3.27 -0.51 -8.00
N ASN A 20 4.46 -0.48 -8.59
CA ASN A 20 4.62 -0.28 -10.03
C ASN A 20 4.49 -1.61 -10.81
N THR A 21 4.63 -1.56 -12.14
CA THR A 21 4.55 -2.74 -13.01
C THR A 21 5.66 -3.77 -12.76
N GLU A 22 6.78 -3.35 -12.16
CA GLU A 22 7.86 -4.26 -11.71
C GLU A 22 7.56 -4.90 -10.34
N ARG A 23 6.36 -4.73 -9.80
CA ARG A 23 5.99 -5.18 -8.46
C ARG A 23 6.77 -4.48 -7.35
N ARG A 24 7.31 -3.31 -7.62
CA ARG A 24 8.09 -2.53 -6.67
C ARG A 24 7.17 -1.64 -5.84
N VAL A 25 7.12 -1.89 -4.55
CA VAL A 25 6.40 -1.06 -3.58
C VAL A 25 7.29 0.13 -3.20
N GLN A 26 6.78 1.32 -3.40
CA GLN A 26 7.51 2.57 -3.20
C GLN A 26 6.67 3.54 -2.38
N ARG A 27 7.35 4.38 -1.60
CA ARG A 27 6.69 5.46 -0.85
C ARG A 27 6.28 6.59 -1.77
N ILE A 28 5.08 7.09 -1.54
CA ILE A 28 4.66 8.41 -2.00
C ILE A 28 4.50 9.34 -0.82
N ARG A 29 4.89 10.59 -1.02
CA ARG A 29 4.78 11.66 -0.04
C ARG A 29 3.98 12.80 -0.62
N LYS A 30 3.17 13.41 0.22
CA LYS A 30 2.40 14.59 -0.14
C LYS A 30 3.33 15.69 -0.64
N ALA A 31 3.10 16.14 -1.85
CA ALA A 31 3.88 17.17 -2.52
C ALA A 31 3.10 18.49 -2.70
N VAL A 32 1.77 18.43 -2.64
CA VAL A 32 0.89 19.58 -2.88
C VAL A 32 -0.11 19.70 -1.73
N GLU A 33 -0.31 20.92 -1.24
CA GLU A 33 -1.42 21.23 -0.34
C GLU A 33 -2.73 21.33 -1.12
N ILE A 34 -3.82 20.94 -0.46
CA ILE A 34 -5.13 20.85 -1.08
C ILE A 34 -5.99 22.00 -0.59
N GLU A 35 -6.60 22.67 -1.54
CA GLU A 35 -7.73 23.54 -1.27
C GLU A 35 -9.03 22.76 -1.53
N GLY A 36 -9.95 22.78 -0.55
CA GLY A 36 -11.25 22.12 -0.68
C GLY A 36 -11.48 20.90 0.21
N GLU A 37 -12.58 20.20 -0.06
CA GLU A 37 -13.11 19.14 0.82
C GLU A 37 -12.74 17.72 0.43
N THR A 38 -11.74 17.56 -0.45
CA THR A 38 -11.23 16.22 -0.80
C THR A 38 -10.68 15.47 0.41
N ARG A 39 -10.83 14.16 0.43
CA ARG A 39 -10.35 13.30 1.52
C ARG A 39 -9.51 12.15 0.96
N GLU A 40 -8.63 11.60 1.79
CA GLU A 40 -7.89 10.38 1.45
C GLU A 40 -8.82 9.18 1.35
N ASP A 41 -8.50 8.25 0.46
CA ASP A 41 -9.33 7.05 0.24
C ASP A 41 -9.52 6.25 1.54
N ILE A 42 -8.46 6.13 2.35
CA ILE A 42 -8.51 5.46 3.67
C ILE A 42 -9.57 6.12 4.57
N TRP A 43 -9.57 7.45 4.62
CA TRP A 43 -10.55 8.20 5.40
C TRP A 43 -11.98 7.98 4.88
N ILE A 44 -12.16 8.03 3.54
CA ILE A 44 -13.47 7.84 2.91
C ILE A 44 -14.02 6.45 3.24
N PHE A 45 -13.21 5.39 3.07
CA PHE A 45 -13.64 4.02 3.37
C PHE A 45 -13.92 3.82 4.85
N THR A 46 -13.10 4.37 5.74
CA THR A 46 -13.33 4.31 7.19
C THR A 46 -14.67 4.97 7.56
N GLU A 47 -14.98 6.13 7.00
CA GLU A 47 -16.25 6.81 7.24
C GLU A 47 -17.46 6.01 6.72
N ILE A 48 -17.34 5.38 5.57
CA ILE A 48 -18.38 4.50 5.04
C ILE A 48 -18.61 3.32 6.00
N MET A 49 -17.55 2.64 6.42
CA MET A 49 -17.64 1.52 7.36
C MET A 49 -18.31 1.94 8.69
N ASN A 50 -17.88 3.07 9.27
CA ASN A 50 -18.44 3.60 10.49
C ASN A 50 -19.95 3.89 10.36
N ARG A 51 -20.38 4.48 9.25
CA ARG A 51 -21.79 4.77 8.97
C ARG A 51 -22.63 3.53 8.67
N MET A 52 -21.99 2.46 8.22
CA MET A 52 -22.64 1.15 8.02
C MET A 52 -22.74 0.31 9.29
N GLY A 53 -22.28 0.80 10.44
CA GLY A 53 -22.34 0.10 11.71
C GLY A 53 -21.13 -0.80 12.00
N TYR A 54 -20.02 -0.62 11.25
CA TYR A 54 -18.73 -1.29 11.47
C TYR A 54 -17.70 -0.27 11.97
N PRO A 55 -17.68 0.04 13.28
CA PRO A 55 -16.80 1.09 13.82
C PRO A 55 -15.33 0.73 13.63
N GLN A 56 -14.62 1.59 12.94
CA GLN A 56 -13.18 1.48 12.67
C GLN A 56 -12.46 2.76 13.09
N PRO A 57 -11.25 2.67 13.64
CA PRO A 57 -10.43 3.85 13.90
C PRO A 57 -9.92 4.44 12.57
N HIS A 58 -9.66 5.75 12.57
CA HIS A 58 -8.95 6.39 11.46
C HIS A 58 -7.46 6.06 11.55
N LEU A 59 -7.01 5.10 10.74
CA LEU A 59 -5.63 4.69 10.66
C LEU A 59 -4.84 5.59 9.69
N THR A 60 -3.57 5.78 9.99
CA THR A 60 -2.61 6.36 9.05
C THR A 60 -2.27 5.36 7.94
N SER A 61 -1.75 5.85 6.81
CA SER A 61 -1.29 4.96 5.73
C SER A 61 -0.18 3.99 6.17
N ALA A 62 0.64 4.37 7.16
CA ALA A 62 1.63 3.48 7.76
C ALA A 62 0.98 2.34 8.53
N GLN A 63 0.00 2.64 9.39
CA GLN A 63 -0.73 1.63 10.15
C GLN A 63 -1.51 0.67 9.25
N VAL A 64 -2.13 1.19 8.19
CA VAL A 64 -2.79 0.35 7.17
C VAL A 64 -1.78 -0.56 6.47
N MET A 65 -0.58 -0.06 6.13
CA MET A 65 0.47 -0.90 5.54
C MET A 65 0.96 -1.99 6.50
N ASP A 66 1.08 -1.69 7.79
CA ASP A 66 1.45 -2.68 8.81
C ASP A 66 0.36 -3.77 8.95
N GLU A 67 -0.92 -3.39 8.86
CA GLU A 67 -2.03 -4.35 8.85
C GLU A 67 -1.99 -5.22 7.58
N VAL A 68 -1.81 -4.62 6.39
CA VAL A 68 -1.61 -5.36 5.14
C VAL A 68 -0.48 -6.36 5.26
N ALA A 69 0.66 -5.96 5.82
CA ALA A 69 1.81 -6.84 6.06
C ALA A 69 1.49 -8.00 7.00
N SER A 70 0.63 -7.78 7.99
CA SER A 70 0.25 -8.80 8.97
C SER A 70 -0.64 -9.90 8.39
N VAL A 71 -1.49 -9.57 7.41
CA VAL A 71 -2.49 -10.49 6.83
C VAL A 71 -2.10 -10.99 5.44
N THR A 72 -1.05 -10.43 4.83
CA THR A 72 -0.62 -10.76 3.47
C THR A 72 0.83 -11.24 3.47
N PRO A 73 1.09 -12.56 3.43
CA PRO A 73 2.45 -13.12 3.54
C PRO A 73 3.45 -12.54 2.55
N SER A 74 3.02 -12.23 1.33
CA SER A 74 3.88 -11.63 0.30
C SER A 74 4.31 -10.19 0.60
N PHE A 75 3.66 -9.52 1.54
CA PHE A 75 3.96 -8.16 1.99
C PHE A 75 4.53 -8.11 3.41
N ALA A 76 4.70 -9.26 4.09
CA ALA A 76 5.08 -9.32 5.50
C ALA A 76 6.40 -8.59 5.85
N GLY A 77 7.28 -8.43 4.88
CA GLY A 77 8.54 -7.67 5.02
C GLY A 77 8.44 -6.20 4.62
N ILE A 78 7.27 -5.67 4.29
CA ILE A 78 7.13 -4.31 3.77
C ILE A 78 6.44 -3.43 4.82
N SER A 79 7.10 -2.34 5.20
CA SER A 79 6.54 -1.30 6.08
C SER A 79 7.02 0.08 5.63
N HIS A 80 6.33 1.14 6.04
CA HIS A 80 6.77 2.50 5.76
C HIS A 80 8.18 2.76 6.33
N ALA A 81 8.43 2.33 7.58
CA ALA A 81 9.73 2.50 8.22
C ALA A 81 10.86 1.85 7.39
N ARG A 82 10.62 0.66 6.84
CA ARG A 82 11.61 -0.01 6.00
C ARG A 82 11.78 0.66 4.63
N LEU A 83 10.68 1.08 4.01
CA LEU A 83 10.74 1.80 2.73
C LEU A 83 11.43 3.17 2.84
N ASP A 84 11.45 3.76 4.02
CA ASP A 84 12.10 5.03 4.33
C ASP A 84 13.54 4.86 4.84
N SER A 85 14.02 3.63 5.08
CA SER A 85 15.40 3.37 5.50
C SER A 85 16.41 3.70 4.40
N GLU A 86 17.64 4.09 4.77
CA GLU A 86 18.71 4.43 3.83
C GLU A 86 19.00 3.32 2.80
N GLU A 87 18.84 2.06 3.21
CA GLU A 87 19.05 0.89 2.36
C GLU A 87 18.05 0.82 1.20
N VAL A 88 16.80 1.23 1.43
CA VAL A 88 15.66 1.01 0.53
C VAL A 88 15.13 2.30 -0.07
N ALA A 89 15.37 3.44 0.57
CA ALA A 89 14.84 4.74 0.15
C ALA A 89 15.11 5.03 -1.33
N GLY A 90 14.08 5.43 -2.04
CA GLY A 90 14.14 5.72 -3.49
C GLY A 90 14.14 4.47 -4.40
N ARG A 91 14.50 3.28 -3.90
CA ARG A 91 14.50 2.05 -4.69
C ARG A 91 13.21 1.23 -4.53
N GLY A 92 12.62 1.27 -3.33
CA GLY A 92 11.48 0.44 -2.96
C GLY A 92 11.82 -1.05 -2.85
N LEU A 93 10.83 -1.86 -2.50
CA LEU A 93 10.94 -3.31 -2.34
C LEU A 93 10.06 -4.06 -3.33
N GLN A 94 10.59 -5.04 -4.01
CA GLN A 94 9.82 -5.88 -4.92
C GLN A 94 9.17 -7.04 -4.14
N TRP A 95 7.85 -7.09 -4.17
CA TRP A 95 7.12 -8.23 -3.60
C TRP A 95 7.15 -9.46 -4.54
N PRO A 96 7.08 -10.69 -4.04
CA PRO A 96 6.99 -11.08 -2.64
C PRO A 96 8.18 -10.65 -1.78
N CYS A 97 7.86 -10.17 -0.57
CA CYS A 97 8.83 -9.80 0.45
C CYS A 97 8.30 -10.35 1.78
N THR A 98 8.68 -11.57 2.12
CA THR A 98 8.00 -12.42 3.10
C THR A 98 8.52 -12.28 4.54
N ALA A 99 9.61 -11.52 4.73
CA ALA A 99 10.21 -11.27 6.04
C ALA A 99 10.85 -9.88 6.09
N LYS A 100 11.07 -9.35 7.28
CA LYS A 100 11.61 -8.00 7.50
C LYS A 100 13.02 -7.80 6.94
N ASP A 101 13.81 -8.86 6.84
CA ASP A 101 15.17 -8.91 6.30
C ASP A 101 15.22 -9.40 4.84
N HIS A 102 14.08 -9.79 4.27
CA HIS A 102 14.01 -10.31 2.90
C HIS A 102 14.33 -9.18 1.89
N PRO A 103 15.30 -9.36 0.97
CA PRO A 103 15.75 -8.29 0.06
C PRO A 103 14.74 -7.89 -1.02
N GLY A 104 13.59 -8.54 -1.07
CA GLY A 104 12.64 -8.46 -2.17
C GLY A 104 12.87 -9.58 -3.20
N THR A 105 11.96 -9.72 -4.15
CA THR A 105 12.02 -10.77 -5.19
C THR A 105 12.08 -10.15 -6.57
N PRO A 106 13.25 -9.83 -7.10
CA PRO A 106 13.39 -9.17 -8.42
C PRO A 106 12.93 -10.05 -9.57
N ILE A 107 13.12 -11.36 -9.47
CA ILE A 107 12.75 -12.33 -10.50
C ILE A 107 11.83 -13.38 -9.89
N MET A 108 10.59 -13.47 -10.39
CA MET A 108 9.60 -14.42 -9.90
C MET A 108 9.76 -15.83 -10.50
N HIS A 109 10.38 -15.92 -11.67
CA HIS A 109 10.52 -17.16 -12.40
C HIS A 109 11.93 -17.33 -12.92
N VAL A 110 12.53 -18.47 -12.64
CA VAL A 110 13.79 -18.89 -13.25
C VAL A 110 13.51 -20.19 -14.01
N GLY A 111 13.59 -20.14 -15.35
CA GLY A 111 13.28 -21.28 -16.21
C GLY A 111 11.78 -21.45 -16.47
N LYS A 112 11.13 -22.40 -15.80
CA LYS A 112 9.69 -22.67 -16.01
C LYS A 112 8.83 -21.71 -15.18
N PHE A 113 7.71 -21.30 -15.76
CA PHE A 113 6.66 -20.60 -15.03
C PHE A 113 6.12 -21.51 -13.92
N SER A 114 6.42 -21.18 -12.66
CA SER A 114 5.87 -21.94 -11.54
C SER A 114 4.43 -21.49 -11.32
N ARG A 115 3.49 -22.42 -11.46
CA ARG A 115 2.14 -22.19 -10.97
C ARG A 115 2.19 -22.09 -9.46
N GLY A 116 1.66 -21.00 -8.94
CA GLY A 116 1.45 -20.87 -7.51
C GLY A 116 2.71 -20.54 -6.71
N LEU A 117 3.02 -19.26 -6.65
CA LEU A 117 3.83 -18.73 -5.56
C LEU A 117 3.05 -18.68 -4.25
N GLY A 118 2.07 -19.53 -4.05
CA GLY A 118 1.13 -19.47 -2.91
C GLY A 118 0.20 -18.26 -2.92
N LEU A 119 0.27 -17.44 -3.98
CA LEU A 119 -0.52 -16.21 -4.13
C LEU A 119 -1.79 -16.42 -4.96
N CYS A 120 -1.92 -17.57 -5.61
CA CYS A 120 -3.01 -17.90 -6.53
C CYS A 120 -3.47 -19.36 -6.37
N ASN A 121 -3.51 -19.88 -5.17
CA ASN A 121 -4.18 -21.13 -4.87
C ASN A 121 -5.62 -20.87 -4.41
#